data_cf5a02be6eeb58a21f269d7f8b2c90f9
#
_entry.id   cf5a02be6eeb58a21f269d7f8b2c90f9
#
_cell.length_a   1.000
_cell.length_b   1.000
_cell.length_c   1.000
_cell.angle_alpha   90.00
_cell.angle_beta   90.00
_cell.angle_gamma   90.00
#
_symmetry.space_group_name_H-M   'P 1'
#
loop_
_entity.id
_entity.type
_entity.pdbx_description
1 polymer ?
#
loop_
_entity_poly.entity_id
_entity_poly.type
_entity_poly.pdbx_seq_one_letter_code
_entity_poly.pdbx_strand_id
1 'polypeptide(L)'
;SSDKEARPLSGIGEADMVFEMPVVENGFTRMMAIYQCGKPIELGSIRSSRMDFVPLALGLYAIYAHFGGEREVLQELNNGVIDNIDGLKYDGTIYYRKNSIPRPHNAFTSFALLSEAVKDLNYNTAGLSISYPHEKEGKSKGAAEPTPLFSKDFEVIWKYNLENNSYFRSRMGKQEIDKNTGKQVETKNVVIMKTTWSPINKDYIRVKTVGSGGLLVYKNGQVISGNWEKKDDESKLYFYDQNHKEIPFVSGSIWVEIDAH
;
A
#
# COMPACT_ATOMS: atom_id res chain seq x y z
N SER A 1 6.87 0.33 -6.32
CA SER A 1 7.20 1.53 -7.09
C SER A 1 6.33 1.65 -8.33
N SER A 2 5.91 2.86 -8.66
CA SER A 2 5.16 3.13 -9.90
C SER A 2 6.05 3.22 -11.17
N ASP A 3 7.37 3.13 -11.02
CA ASP A 3 8.31 3.20 -12.15
C ASP A 3 8.05 2.09 -13.20
N LYS A 4 8.16 2.44 -14.48
CA LYS A 4 7.97 1.49 -15.60
C LYS A 4 8.90 0.30 -15.54
N GLU A 5 10.16 0.54 -15.15
CA GLU A 5 11.21 -0.49 -15.06
C GLU A 5 10.98 -1.50 -13.91
N ALA A 6 10.15 -1.14 -12.93
CA ALA A 6 9.78 -2.02 -11.84
C ALA A 6 8.65 -2.99 -12.19
N ARG A 7 7.95 -2.76 -13.30
CA ARG A 7 6.72 -3.49 -13.63
C ARG A 7 6.92 -4.59 -14.68
N PRO A 8 6.11 -5.65 -14.61
CA PRO A 8 5.05 -5.93 -13.63
C PRO A 8 5.62 -6.25 -12.24
N LEU A 9 4.92 -5.78 -11.18
CA LEU A 9 5.28 -6.09 -9.79
C LEU A 9 4.90 -7.52 -9.47
N SER A 10 5.71 -8.17 -8.61
CA SER A 10 5.42 -9.53 -8.13
C SER A 10 4.69 -9.46 -6.79
N GLY A 11 3.55 -10.14 -6.70
CA GLY A 11 2.79 -10.36 -5.47
C GLY A 11 1.87 -9.21 -5.05
N ILE A 12 1.81 -8.11 -5.78
CA ILE A 12 1.01 -6.96 -5.39
C ILE A 12 -0.50 -7.24 -5.44
N GLY A 13 -0.94 -8.10 -6.35
CA GLY A 13 -2.33 -8.53 -6.48
C GLY A 13 -2.77 -9.53 -5.40
N GLU A 14 -1.83 -10.05 -4.60
CA GLU A 14 -2.09 -10.99 -3.50
C GLU A 14 -2.10 -10.28 -2.13
N ALA A 15 -1.92 -8.95 -2.10
CA ALA A 15 -1.94 -8.15 -0.88
C ALA A 15 -3.35 -8.03 -0.30
N ASP A 16 -3.45 -8.11 1.02
CA ASP A 16 -4.72 -7.89 1.74
C ASP A 16 -5.06 -6.40 1.79
N MET A 17 -4.04 -5.53 1.92
CA MET A 17 -4.19 -4.07 1.87
C MET A 17 -2.98 -3.44 1.17
N VAL A 18 -3.23 -2.38 0.40
CA VAL A 18 -2.16 -1.60 -0.23
C VAL A 18 -2.39 -0.12 0.03
N PHE A 19 -1.33 0.57 0.44
CA PHE A 19 -1.28 2.03 0.47
C PHE A 19 -0.40 2.51 -0.68
N GLU A 20 -0.90 3.45 -1.47
CA GLU A 20 -0.09 4.13 -2.49
C GLU A 20 -0.12 5.63 -2.26
N MET A 21 1.05 6.29 -2.31
CA MET A 21 1.17 7.73 -2.17
C MET A 21 2.28 8.31 -3.05
N PRO A 22 2.20 9.59 -3.44
CA PRO A 22 3.30 10.27 -4.10
C PRO A 22 4.49 10.42 -3.12
N VAL A 23 5.71 10.38 -3.63
CA VAL A 23 6.94 10.64 -2.87
C VAL A 23 7.74 11.80 -3.45
N VAL A 24 7.32 12.29 -4.61
CA VAL A 24 7.78 13.53 -5.25
C VAL A 24 6.56 14.28 -5.77
N GLU A 25 6.65 15.59 -5.79
CA GLU A 25 5.58 16.42 -6.34
C GLU A 25 5.33 16.09 -7.81
N ASN A 26 4.08 15.81 -8.17
CA ASN A 26 3.65 15.42 -9.53
C ASN A 26 4.46 14.28 -10.18
N GLY A 27 5.11 13.45 -9.34
CA GLY A 27 6.02 12.40 -9.81
C GLY A 27 5.58 10.98 -9.43
N PHE A 28 6.57 10.13 -9.32
CA PHE A 28 6.32 8.72 -9.03
C PHE A 28 5.79 8.48 -7.60
N THR A 29 5.02 7.42 -7.48
CA THR A 29 4.45 6.95 -6.22
C THR A 29 5.25 5.79 -5.64
N ARG A 30 4.99 5.49 -4.37
CA ARG A 30 5.41 4.26 -3.69
C ARG A 30 4.20 3.54 -3.14
N MET A 31 4.33 2.23 -3.04
CA MET A 31 3.31 1.35 -2.47
C MET A 31 3.88 0.65 -1.25
N MET A 32 3.07 0.53 -0.22
CA MET A 32 3.26 -0.38 0.90
C MET A 32 2.15 -1.41 0.86
N ALA A 33 2.51 -2.67 0.69
CA ALA A 33 1.58 -3.79 0.62
C ALA A 33 1.63 -4.59 1.93
N ILE A 34 0.46 -4.90 2.46
CA ILE A 34 0.27 -5.65 3.70
C ILE A 34 -0.20 -7.05 3.36
N TYR A 35 0.44 -8.04 3.96
CA TYR A 35 0.14 -9.45 3.79
C TYR A 35 -0.13 -10.08 5.15
N GLN A 36 -1.36 -10.46 5.39
CA GLN A 36 -1.80 -11.20 6.56
C GLN A 36 -2.26 -12.61 6.15
N CYS A 37 -3.07 -12.69 5.11
CA CYS A 37 -3.60 -13.92 4.55
C CYS A 37 -2.84 -14.33 3.28
N GLY A 38 -2.51 -13.35 2.43
CA GLY A 38 -1.74 -13.55 1.19
C GLY A 38 -0.32 -14.05 1.47
N LYS A 39 0.12 -15.05 0.69
CA LYS A 39 1.46 -15.68 0.82
C LYS A 39 2.17 -15.74 -0.53
N PRO A 40 2.49 -14.60 -1.16
CA PRO A 40 3.09 -14.58 -2.48
C PRO A 40 4.43 -15.30 -2.51
N ILE A 41 4.62 -16.07 -3.58
CA ILE A 41 5.87 -16.83 -3.83
C ILE A 41 7.04 -15.91 -4.11
N GLU A 42 6.77 -14.71 -4.61
CA GLU A 42 7.74 -13.67 -4.87
C GLU A 42 7.13 -12.30 -4.55
N LEU A 43 7.92 -11.44 -3.95
CA LEU A 43 7.59 -10.05 -3.64
C LEU A 43 8.63 -9.11 -4.29
N GLY A 44 8.19 -8.16 -5.07
CA GLY A 44 9.09 -7.20 -5.70
C GLY A 44 8.48 -6.36 -6.83
N SER A 45 9.17 -5.35 -7.19
CA SER A 45 10.45 -4.82 -6.73
C SER A 45 10.32 -4.17 -5.36
N ILE A 46 11.15 -4.61 -4.39
CA ILE A 46 11.20 -3.99 -3.07
C ILE A 46 12.05 -2.72 -3.17
N ARG A 47 11.60 -1.67 -2.50
CA ARG A 47 12.19 -0.34 -2.60
C ARG A 47 12.43 0.29 -1.22
N SER A 48 13.04 1.47 -1.29
CA SER A 48 13.41 2.27 -0.14
C SER A 48 12.19 2.65 0.70
N SER A 49 12.32 2.52 2.02
CA SER A 49 11.37 3.03 2.99
C SER A 49 11.21 4.54 2.89
N ARG A 50 10.05 5.02 3.36
CA ARG A 50 9.72 6.44 3.52
C ARG A 50 9.10 6.63 4.88
N MET A 51 9.41 7.76 5.52
CA MET A 51 8.89 8.06 6.85
C MET A 51 7.36 8.04 6.90
N ASP A 52 6.72 8.48 5.82
CA ASP A 52 5.26 8.60 5.71
C ASP A 52 4.52 7.25 5.78
N PHE A 53 5.22 6.13 5.49
CA PHE A 53 4.67 4.78 5.65
C PHE A 53 4.80 4.23 7.08
N VAL A 54 5.74 4.73 7.87
CA VAL A 54 6.02 4.21 9.21
C VAL A 54 4.79 4.29 10.12
N PRO A 55 4.08 5.45 10.23
CA PRO A 55 2.86 5.52 11.03
C PRO A 55 1.75 4.57 10.56
N LEU A 56 1.62 4.38 9.24
CA LEU A 56 0.63 3.44 8.70
C LEU A 56 0.97 1.98 9.06
N ALA A 57 2.25 1.61 9.00
CA ALA A 57 2.71 0.28 9.40
C ALA A 57 2.58 0.05 10.91
N LEU A 58 2.93 1.04 11.75
CA LEU A 58 2.76 1.02 13.20
C LEU A 58 1.29 0.81 13.59
N GLY A 59 0.40 1.60 12.99
CA GLY A 59 -1.04 1.49 13.24
C GLY A 59 -1.67 0.17 12.78
N LEU A 60 -0.93 -0.67 12.07
CA LEU A 60 -1.33 -2.04 11.68
C LEU A 60 -0.55 -3.12 12.45
N TYR A 61 0.35 -2.73 13.36
CA TYR A 61 1.26 -3.65 14.06
C TYR A 61 2.06 -4.53 13.07
N ALA A 62 2.44 -3.96 11.93
CA ALA A 62 3.11 -4.70 10.87
C ALA A 62 4.62 -4.79 11.14
N ILE A 63 5.27 -5.86 10.65
CA ILE A 63 6.71 -5.93 10.50
C ILE A 63 7.08 -5.32 9.16
N TYR A 64 7.96 -4.33 9.16
CA TYR A 64 8.21 -3.49 8.00
C TYR A 64 9.39 -3.97 7.16
N ALA A 65 9.10 -4.59 6.00
CA ALA A 65 10.11 -5.07 5.05
C ALA A 65 10.42 -4.00 4.00
N HIS A 66 11.70 -3.63 3.83
CA HIS A 66 12.14 -2.59 2.91
C HIS A 66 13.56 -2.84 2.39
N PHE A 67 13.99 -2.09 1.39
CA PHE A 67 15.36 -2.17 0.88
C PHE A 67 16.02 -0.79 0.95
N GLY A 68 16.66 -0.49 2.08
CA GLY A 68 17.20 0.83 2.37
C GLY A 68 16.13 1.90 2.57
N GLY A 69 16.53 3.16 2.51
CA GLY A 69 15.64 4.29 2.74
C GLY A 69 16.39 5.63 2.74
N GLU A 70 15.68 6.70 3.02
CA GLU A 70 16.26 7.98 3.36
C GLU A 70 16.99 7.90 4.69
N ARG A 71 17.97 8.79 4.89
CA ARG A 71 18.79 8.79 6.11
C ARG A 71 17.95 8.88 7.39
N GLU A 72 16.96 9.78 7.40
CA GLU A 72 16.08 10.01 8.55
C GLU A 72 15.31 8.74 8.92
N VAL A 73 14.58 8.14 7.95
CA VAL A 73 13.79 6.94 8.23
C VAL A 73 14.67 5.74 8.61
N LEU A 74 15.86 5.58 8.02
CA LEU A 74 16.78 4.52 8.41
C LEU A 74 17.30 4.70 9.84
N GLN A 75 17.48 5.93 10.30
CA GLN A 75 17.84 6.22 11.68
C GLN A 75 16.73 5.78 12.65
N GLU A 76 15.47 6.15 12.38
CA GLU A 76 14.33 5.74 13.21
C GLU A 76 14.11 4.23 13.20
N LEU A 77 14.21 3.58 12.03
CA LEU A 77 14.11 2.13 11.92
C LEU A 77 15.23 1.40 12.67
N ASN A 78 16.46 1.93 12.64
CA ASN A 78 17.58 1.39 13.42
C ASN A 78 17.45 1.63 14.93
N ASN A 79 16.76 2.70 15.33
CA ASN A 79 16.41 2.96 16.74
C ASN A 79 15.27 2.08 17.25
N GLY A 80 14.66 1.26 16.37
CA GLY A 80 13.63 0.30 16.77
C GLY A 80 12.24 0.89 16.88
N VAL A 81 11.93 1.96 16.12
CA VAL A 81 10.56 2.54 16.09
C VAL A 81 9.52 1.50 15.68
N ILE A 82 9.91 0.55 14.84
CA ILE A 82 9.10 -0.59 14.42
C ILE A 82 10.02 -1.77 14.08
N ASP A 83 9.55 -3.01 14.33
CA ASP A 83 10.25 -4.21 13.86
C ASP A 83 10.39 -4.16 12.33
N ASN A 84 11.63 -4.26 11.83
CA ASN A 84 11.88 -4.10 10.40
C ASN A 84 12.96 -5.04 9.85
N ILE A 85 12.83 -5.37 8.57
CA ILE A 85 13.76 -6.22 7.83
C ILE A 85 14.34 -5.40 6.68
N ASP A 86 15.57 -4.89 6.86
CA ASP A 86 16.25 -4.05 5.87
C ASP A 86 17.04 -4.89 4.87
N GLY A 87 16.68 -4.80 3.60
CA GLY A 87 17.38 -5.48 2.52
C GLY A 87 18.85 -5.04 2.33
N LEU A 88 19.29 -3.91 2.87
CA LEU A 88 20.71 -3.55 2.88
C LEU A 88 21.51 -4.44 3.85
N LYS A 89 20.88 -4.92 4.92
CA LYS A 89 21.51 -5.82 5.90
C LYS A 89 21.46 -7.28 5.45
N TYR A 90 20.43 -7.65 4.70
CA TYR A 90 20.10 -9.05 4.35
C TYR A 90 20.10 -9.33 2.84
N ASP A 91 20.85 -8.53 2.02
CA ASP A 91 21.02 -8.79 0.59
C ASP A 91 21.80 -10.09 0.36
N GLY A 92 21.28 -10.96 -0.47
CA GLY A 92 21.84 -12.31 -0.71
C GLY A 92 21.36 -13.40 0.25
N THR A 93 20.53 -13.07 1.24
CA THR A 93 19.93 -14.04 2.19
C THR A 93 18.40 -13.94 2.20
N ILE A 94 17.83 -12.98 2.90
CA ILE A 94 16.37 -12.73 2.92
C ILE A 94 15.92 -12.04 1.63
N TYR A 95 16.76 -11.20 1.06
CA TYR A 95 16.54 -10.55 -0.23
C TYR A 95 17.51 -11.07 -1.27
N TYR A 96 17.08 -11.06 -2.53
CA TYR A 96 17.92 -11.44 -3.67
C TYR A 96 17.75 -10.45 -4.82
N ARG A 97 18.71 -10.46 -5.74
CA ARG A 97 18.74 -9.56 -6.88
C ARG A 97 18.49 -10.32 -8.19
N LYS A 98 17.63 -9.76 -9.05
CA LYS A 98 17.44 -10.25 -10.41
C LYS A 98 18.34 -9.51 -11.39
N ASN A 99 19.26 -10.22 -12.01
CA ASN A 99 20.20 -9.62 -12.97
C ASN A 99 19.52 -9.13 -14.25
N SER A 100 18.34 -9.65 -14.57
CA SER A 100 17.55 -9.23 -15.74
C SER A 100 16.82 -7.90 -15.56
N ILE A 101 16.85 -7.33 -14.36
CA ILE A 101 16.17 -6.07 -14.03
C ILE A 101 17.23 -5.07 -13.58
N PRO A 102 17.24 -3.84 -14.12
CA PRO A 102 18.23 -2.84 -13.75
C PRO A 102 18.06 -2.38 -12.30
N ARG A 103 19.17 -2.02 -11.65
CA ARG A 103 19.14 -1.32 -10.37
C ARG A 103 18.48 0.06 -10.58
N PRO A 104 17.72 0.52 -9.63
CA PRO A 104 17.45 0.01 -8.28
C PRO A 104 16.18 -0.87 -8.18
N HIS A 105 15.64 -1.40 -9.31
CA HIS A 105 14.36 -2.12 -9.37
C HIS A 105 14.49 -3.64 -9.24
N ASN A 106 15.67 -4.15 -8.93
CA ASN A 106 16.02 -5.57 -9.01
C ASN A 106 16.04 -6.32 -7.66
N ALA A 107 15.59 -5.70 -6.58
CA ALA A 107 15.53 -6.34 -5.26
C ALA A 107 14.19 -7.05 -5.05
N PHE A 108 14.25 -8.32 -4.65
CA PHE A 108 13.10 -9.20 -4.45
C PHE A 108 13.26 -10.01 -3.16
N THR A 109 12.15 -10.52 -2.67
CA THR A 109 12.05 -11.47 -1.55
C THR A 109 10.84 -12.39 -1.78
N SER A 110 10.42 -13.14 -0.77
CA SER A 110 9.17 -13.91 -0.77
C SER A 110 8.52 -13.86 0.60
N PHE A 111 7.23 -14.22 0.68
CA PHE A 111 6.55 -14.34 1.97
C PHE A 111 7.24 -15.38 2.87
N ALA A 112 7.72 -16.48 2.29
CA ALA A 112 8.44 -17.53 3.03
C ALA A 112 9.74 -17.01 3.66
N LEU A 113 10.59 -16.32 2.89
CA LEU A 113 11.84 -15.73 3.38
C LEU A 113 11.61 -14.70 4.49
N LEU A 114 10.61 -13.84 4.32
CA LEU A 114 10.26 -12.86 5.36
C LEU A 114 9.72 -13.55 6.62
N SER A 115 8.88 -14.58 6.48
CA SER A 115 8.33 -15.33 7.62
C SER A 115 9.41 -16.10 8.40
N GLU A 116 10.43 -16.61 7.73
CA GLU A 116 11.59 -17.23 8.37
C GLU A 116 12.41 -16.18 9.12
N ALA A 117 12.71 -15.05 8.45
CA ALA A 117 13.44 -13.95 9.08
C ALA A 117 12.74 -13.39 10.34
N VAL A 118 11.41 -13.29 10.32
CA VAL A 118 10.61 -12.87 11.50
C VAL A 118 10.85 -13.79 12.69
N LYS A 119 10.95 -15.12 12.46
CA LYS A 119 11.25 -16.09 13.52
C LYS A 119 12.69 -15.98 14.00
N ASP A 120 13.65 -15.88 13.09
CA ASP A 120 15.08 -15.80 13.41
C ASP A 120 15.43 -14.51 14.17
N LEU A 121 14.74 -13.42 13.86
CA LEU A 121 14.89 -12.14 14.54
C LEU A 121 14.07 -12.05 15.84
N ASN A 122 13.31 -13.10 16.18
CA ASN A 122 12.42 -13.16 17.35
C ASN A 122 11.41 -12.01 17.42
N TYR A 123 10.90 -11.55 16.27
CA TYR A 123 9.88 -10.53 16.24
C TYR A 123 8.55 -11.08 16.72
N ASN A 124 7.85 -10.27 17.53
CA ASN A 124 6.58 -10.68 18.09
C ASN A 124 5.44 -10.54 17.05
N THR A 125 4.82 -11.66 16.70
CA THR A 125 3.65 -11.71 15.81
C THR A 125 2.35 -12.05 16.54
N ALA A 126 2.41 -12.24 17.86
CA ALA A 126 1.28 -12.70 18.65
C ALA A 126 0.44 -11.55 19.20
N GLY A 127 -0.86 -11.63 19.03
CA GLY A 127 -1.84 -10.95 19.86
C GLY A 127 -2.35 -9.59 19.38
N LEU A 128 -1.79 -8.99 18.37
CA LEU A 128 -2.24 -7.70 17.87
C LEU A 128 -2.80 -7.87 16.45
N SER A 129 -4.11 -7.88 16.29
CA SER A 129 -4.74 -7.80 14.98
C SER A 129 -5.60 -6.54 14.92
N ILE A 130 -5.39 -5.73 13.91
CA ILE A 130 -6.32 -4.68 13.56
C ILE A 130 -7.28 -5.23 12.53
N SER A 131 -8.56 -5.15 12.85
CA SER A 131 -9.61 -5.48 11.90
C SER A 131 -10.40 -4.22 11.54
N TYR A 132 -10.87 -4.17 10.31
CA TYR A 132 -11.91 -3.26 9.86
C TYR A 132 -13.25 -3.99 9.90
N PRO A 133 -14.38 -3.30 10.18
CA PRO A 133 -15.67 -3.93 10.07
C PRO A 133 -15.94 -4.37 8.64
N HIS A 134 -16.66 -5.49 8.51
CA HIS A 134 -17.01 -6.05 7.20
C HIS A 134 -18.53 -6.08 6.98
N GLU A 135 -18.91 -5.96 5.72
CA GLU A 135 -20.29 -6.14 5.28
C GLU A 135 -20.42 -7.23 4.22
N LYS A 136 -21.64 -7.68 4.01
CA LYS A 136 -21.94 -8.64 2.93
C LYS A 136 -21.71 -8.00 1.57
N GLU A 137 -21.24 -8.81 0.63
CA GLU A 137 -21.11 -8.43 -0.76
C GLU A 137 -22.48 -8.07 -1.34
N GLY A 138 -22.60 -6.90 -1.91
CA GLY A 138 -23.78 -6.43 -2.64
C GLY A 138 -23.35 -5.86 -3.99
N LYS A 139 -24.28 -5.79 -4.96
CA LYS A 139 -24.02 -5.20 -6.26
C LYS A 139 -24.97 -4.02 -6.49
N SER A 140 -24.42 -2.91 -6.93
CA SER A 140 -25.21 -1.76 -7.37
C SER A 140 -25.62 -1.91 -8.84
N LYS A 141 -26.73 -1.28 -9.22
CA LYS A 141 -27.10 -1.10 -10.64
C LYS A 141 -26.28 -0.01 -11.32
N GLY A 142 -25.65 0.88 -10.54
CA GLY A 142 -24.68 1.88 -11.02
C GLY A 142 -23.26 1.36 -10.84
N ALA A 143 -22.30 2.00 -11.50
CA ALA A 143 -20.89 1.71 -11.37
C ALA A 143 -20.17 3.02 -11.02
N ALA A 144 -20.10 3.35 -9.72
CA ALA A 144 -19.28 4.47 -9.27
C ALA A 144 -17.81 4.08 -9.40
N GLU A 145 -17.04 4.92 -10.09
CA GLU A 145 -15.61 4.74 -10.32
C GLU A 145 -14.85 5.96 -9.78
N PRO A 146 -13.65 5.77 -9.19
CA PRO A 146 -12.77 6.88 -8.86
C PRO A 146 -12.41 7.68 -10.11
N THR A 147 -12.28 8.99 -9.98
CA THR A 147 -11.59 9.80 -10.99
C THR A 147 -10.13 9.36 -11.10
N PRO A 148 -9.48 9.55 -12.28
CA PRO A 148 -8.05 9.27 -12.41
C PRO A 148 -7.22 9.97 -11.31
N LEU A 149 -6.25 9.27 -10.76
CA LEU A 149 -5.42 9.71 -9.66
C LEU A 149 -3.97 9.89 -10.08
N PHE A 150 -3.27 10.74 -9.37
CA PHE A 150 -1.86 11.10 -9.60
C PHE A 150 -1.63 11.85 -10.92
N SER A 151 -0.38 12.23 -11.18
CA SER A 151 -0.03 12.94 -12.41
C SER A 151 -0.13 12.03 -13.64
N LYS A 152 -0.31 12.62 -14.82
CA LYS A 152 -0.50 11.92 -16.11
C LYS A 152 0.54 10.82 -16.38
N ASP A 153 1.80 11.04 -16.00
CA ASP A 153 2.88 10.06 -16.21
C ASP A 153 2.85 8.90 -15.21
N PHE A 154 1.99 8.98 -14.18
CA PHE A 154 1.81 7.96 -13.14
C PHE A 154 0.34 7.66 -12.88
N GLU A 155 -0.53 8.12 -13.77
CA GLU A 155 -1.99 8.02 -13.66
C GLU A 155 -2.46 6.61 -13.34
N VAL A 156 -3.36 6.54 -12.37
CA VAL A 156 -4.06 5.32 -11.94
C VAL A 156 -5.54 5.47 -12.23
N ILE A 157 -6.11 4.44 -12.85
CA ILE A 157 -7.53 4.34 -13.15
C ILE A 157 -8.07 3.05 -12.55
N TRP A 158 -9.17 3.14 -11.84
CA TRP A 158 -9.95 2.02 -11.33
C TRP A 158 -11.26 1.90 -12.08
N LYS A 159 -11.52 0.72 -12.66
CA LYS A 159 -12.75 0.40 -13.39
C LYS A 159 -13.56 -0.66 -12.66
N TYR A 160 -14.82 -0.35 -12.37
CA TYR A 160 -15.71 -1.28 -11.72
C TYR A 160 -16.21 -2.36 -12.67
N ASN A 161 -16.14 -3.61 -12.25
CA ASN A 161 -16.73 -4.75 -12.94
C ASN A 161 -17.89 -5.30 -12.11
N LEU A 162 -19.09 -5.27 -12.68
CA LEU A 162 -20.31 -5.71 -12.04
C LEU A 162 -20.37 -7.23 -11.85
N GLU A 163 -19.74 -8.01 -12.74
CA GLU A 163 -19.84 -9.47 -12.73
C GLU A 163 -19.17 -10.08 -11.51
N ASN A 164 -17.98 -9.60 -11.19
CA ASN A 164 -17.20 -10.09 -10.03
C ASN A 164 -17.16 -9.10 -8.85
N ASN A 165 -17.92 -7.99 -8.96
CA ASN A 165 -17.99 -6.95 -7.94
C ASN A 165 -16.61 -6.50 -7.45
N SER A 166 -15.73 -6.14 -8.40
CA SER A 166 -14.35 -5.73 -8.14
C SER A 166 -14.00 -4.49 -8.96
N TYR A 167 -12.97 -3.78 -8.51
CA TYR A 167 -12.35 -2.67 -9.24
C TYR A 167 -11.05 -3.16 -9.85
N PHE A 168 -10.92 -3.04 -11.17
CA PHE A 168 -9.73 -3.40 -11.94
C PHE A 168 -8.81 -2.20 -12.11
N ARG A 169 -7.52 -2.43 -11.84
CA ARG A 169 -6.52 -1.39 -11.86
C ARG A 169 -5.81 -1.28 -13.21
N SER A 170 -5.70 -0.04 -13.68
CA SER A 170 -4.85 0.31 -14.81
C SER A 170 -3.92 1.46 -14.43
N ARG A 171 -2.73 1.49 -15.02
CA ARG A 171 -1.75 2.55 -14.83
C ARG A 171 -1.25 3.03 -16.18
N MET A 172 -1.28 4.36 -16.40
CA MET A 172 -0.81 4.98 -17.65
C MET A 172 -1.47 4.34 -18.89
N GLY A 173 -2.79 4.11 -18.81
CA GLY A 173 -3.61 3.53 -19.88
C GLY A 173 -3.38 2.03 -20.14
N LYS A 174 -2.58 1.31 -19.30
CA LYS A 174 -2.33 -0.13 -19.42
C LYS A 174 -2.84 -0.86 -18.19
N GLN A 175 -3.37 -2.07 -18.38
CA GLN A 175 -3.71 -2.97 -17.28
C GLN A 175 -2.49 -3.18 -16.39
N GLU A 176 -2.64 -3.02 -15.07
CA GLU A 176 -1.59 -3.36 -14.13
C GLU A 176 -1.68 -4.86 -13.81
N ILE A 177 -0.66 -5.59 -14.21
CA ILE A 177 -0.62 -7.05 -14.09
C ILE A 177 0.26 -7.43 -12.89
N ASP A 178 -0.23 -8.33 -12.05
CA ASP A 178 0.61 -9.01 -11.06
C ASP A 178 1.43 -10.10 -11.74
N LYS A 179 2.74 -10.12 -11.49
CA LYS A 179 3.66 -11.03 -12.17
C LYS A 179 3.50 -12.49 -11.75
N ASN A 180 3.16 -12.74 -10.47
CA ASN A 180 3.01 -14.10 -9.95
C ASN A 180 1.80 -14.79 -10.57
N THR A 181 0.68 -14.05 -10.65
CA THR A 181 -0.60 -14.61 -11.09
C THR A 181 -0.86 -14.45 -12.58
N GLY A 182 -0.17 -13.49 -13.23
CA GLY A 182 -0.46 -13.09 -14.62
C GLY A 182 -1.81 -12.40 -14.80
N LYS A 183 -2.52 -12.09 -13.71
CA LYS A 183 -3.85 -11.46 -13.73
C LYS A 183 -3.74 -9.95 -13.54
N GLN A 184 -4.73 -9.23 -14.05
CA GLN A 184 -4.87 -7.80 -13.74
C GLN A 184 -5.13 -7.62 -12.25
N VAL A 185 -4.47 -6.64 -11.64
CA VAL A 185 -4.69 -6.25 -10.25
C VAL A 185 -6.12 -5.79 -10.07
N GLU A 186 -6.80 -6.39 -9.09
CA GLU A 186 -8.17 -6.06 -8.72
C GLU A 186 -8.33 -5.94 -7.20
N THR A 187 -9.35 -5.22 -6.77
CA THR A 187 -9.70 -5.09 -5.36
C THR A 187 -11.21 -4.96 -5.16
N LYS A 188 -11.70 -5.33 -3.97
CA LYS A 188 -13.11 -5.14 -3.59
C LYS A 188 -13.40 -3.71 -3.13
N ASN A 189 -12.40 -3.02 -2.59
CA ASN A 189 -12.56 -1.72 -1.97
C ASN A 189 -11.45 -0.77 -2.43
N VAL A 190 -11.82 0.40 -2.96
CA VAL A 190 -10.89 1.48 -3.27
C VAL A 190 -11.20 2.66 -2.36
N VAL A 191 -10.20 3.12 -1.64
CA VAL A 191 -10.26 4.26 -0.73
C VAL A 191 -9.44 5.39 -1.32
N ILE A 192 -10.03 6.57 -1.48
CA ILE A 192 -9.32 7.79 -1.82
C ILE A 192 -9.17 8.61 -0.53
N MET A 193 -7.97 8.62 0.02
CA MET A 193 -7.63 9.34 1.25
C MET A 193 -7.04 10.70 0.88
N LYS A 194 -7.83 11.77 1.04
CA LYS A 194 -7.39 13.13 0.72
C LYS A 194 -6.58 13.72 1.87
N THR A 195 -5.42 14.25 1.56
CA THR A 195 -4.52 14.84 2.54
C THR A 195 -3.66 15.94 1.93
N THR A 196 -2.68 16.42 2.70
CA THR A 196 -1.72 17.44 2.26
C THR A 196 -0.30 16.89 2.28
N TRP A 197 0.59 17.57 1.61
CA TRP A 197 2.01 17.30 1.68
C TRP A 197 2.80 18.61 1.94
N SER A 198 4.06 18.44 2.32
CA SER A 198 5.04 19.53 2.45
C SER A 198 6.37 19.12 1.82
N PRO A 199 7.17 20.06 1.27
CA PRO A 199 8.47 19.71 0.72
C PRO A 199 9.44 19.32 1.83
N ILE A 200 10.19 18.23 1.64
CA ILE A 200 11.37 17.87 2.45
C ILE A 200 12.59 18.57 1.87
N ASN A 201 12.74 18.50 0.56
CA ASN A 201 13.80 19.11 -0.23
C ASN A 201 13.33 19.27 -1.68
N LYS A 202 14.22 19.63 -2.61
CA LYS A 202 13.88 19.81 -4.02
C LYS A 202 13.37 18.54 -4.73
N ASP A 203 13.65 17.35 -4.18
CA ASP A 203 13.38 16.07 -4.85
C ASP A 203 12.26 15.26 -4.17
N TYR A 204 11.95 15.54 -2.89
CA TYR A 204 11.00 14.73 -2.10
C TYR A 204 10.02 15.56 -1.30
N ILE A 205 8.85 14.95 -1.09
CA ILE A 205 7.76 15.49 -0.29
C ILE A 205 7.50 14.61 0.93
N ARG A 206 6.94 15.23 1.99
CA ARG A 206 6.39 14.59 3.17
C ARG A 206 4.87 14.60 3.08
N VAL A 207 4.25 13.44 3.00
CA VAL A 207 2.79 13.28 2.98
C VAL A 207 2.27 13.18 4.40
N LYS A 208 1.22 13.94 4.72
CA LYS A 208 0.58 13.88 6.05
C LYS A 208 -0.26 12.62 6.14
N THR A 209 0.17 11.65 6.98
CA THR A 209 -0.54 10.38 7.22
C THR A 209 -1.13 10.25 8.63
N VAL A 210 -0.88 11.24 9.51
CA VAL A 210 -1.46 11.37 10.86
C VAL A 210 -2.33 12.61 10.91
N GLY A 211 -3.47 12.54 11.59
CA GLY A 211 -4.49 13.59 11.67
C GLY A 211 -5.80 13.17 11.05
N SER A 212 -6.40 14.01 10.24
CA SER A 212 -7.67 13.74 9.57
C SER A 212 -7.77 14.46 8.23
N GLY A 213 -8.70 14.02 7.39
CA GLY A 213 -8.99 14.62 6.09
C GLY A 213 -10.19 13.98 5.39
N GLY A 214 -10.51 14.46 4.21
CA GLY A 214 -11.62 13.95 3.43
C GLY A 214 -11.37 12.54 2.89
N LEU A 215 -12.45 11.80 2.67
CA LEU A 215 -12.43 10.40 2.26
C LEU A 215 -13.50 10.12 1.20
N LEU A 216 -13.17 9.26 0.24
CA LEU A 216 -14.14 8.58 -0.63
C LEU A 216 -13.83 7.07 -0.58
N VAL A 217 -14.85 6.26 -0.31
CA VAL A 217 -14.74 4.79 -0.34
C VAL A 217 -15.61 4.24 -1.44
N TYR A 218 -15.01 3.56 -2.40
CA TYR A 218 -15.67 2.88 -3.50
C TYR A 218 -15.74 1.38 -3.21
N LYS A 219 -16.95 0.85 -3.13
CA LYS A 219 -17.24 -0.57 -2.90
C LYS A 219 -18.63 -0.91 -3.42
N ASN A 220 -18.89 -2.14 -3.83
CA ASN A 220 -20.17 -2.58 -4.36
C ASN A 220 -20.71 -1.69 -5.51
N GLY A 221 -19.82 -1.07 -6.31
CA GLY A 221 -20.18 -0.11 -7.36
C GLY A 221 -20.80 1.19 -6.86
N GLN A 222 -20.64 1.52 -5.57
CA GLN A 222 -21.11 2.73 -4.92
C GLN A 222 -19.96 3.54 -4.37
N VAL A 223 -20.20 4.82 -4.08
CA VAL A 223 -19.25 5.69 -3.39
C VAL A 223 -19.85 6.19 -2.08
N ILE A 224 -19.05 6.16 -1.02
CA ILE A 224 -19.37 6.69 0.31
C ILE A 224 -18.39 7.82 0.59
N SER A 225 -18.89 9.01 0.89
CA SER A 225 -18.07 10.14 1.32
C SER A 225 -17.97 10.16 2.84
N GLY A 226 -16.83 10.61 3.34
CA GLY A 226 -16.59 10.71 4.79
C GLY A 226 -15.24 11.32 5.12
N ASN A 227 -14.68 10.93 6.26
CA ASN A 227 -13.39 11.40 6.75
C ASN A 227 -12.53 10.22 7.21
N TRP A 228 -11.22 10.35 6.99
CA TRP A 228 -10.24 9.49 7.64
C TRP A 228 -9.69 10.16 8.90
N GLU A 229 -9.34 9.34 9.89
CA GLU A 229 -8.75 9.82 11.15
C GLU A 229 -7.67 8.85 11.62
N LYS A 230 -6.52 9.41 12.00
CA LYS A 230 -5.43 8.70 12.64
C LYS A 230 -4.85 9.63 13.71
N LYS A 231 -5.05 9.28 14.98
CA LYS A 231 -4.76 10.16 16.12
C LYS A 231 -3.27 10.45 16.29
N ASP A 232 -2.45 9.42 16.17
CA ASP A 232 -1.00 9.44 16.37
C ASP A 232 -0.34 8.33 15.53
N ASP A 233 0.98 8.19 15.63
CA ASP A 233 1.76 7.24 14.81
C ASP A 233 1.38 5.78 15.07
N GLU A 234 0.96 5.42 16.27
CA GLU A 234 0.64 4.03 16.66
C GLU A 234 -0.84 3.68 16.53
N SER A 235 -1.72 4.69 16.46
CA SER A 235 -3.16 4.46 16.37
C SER A 235 -3.57 3.86 15.02
N LYS A 236 -4.65 3.07 15.03
CA LYS A 236 -5.30 2.61 13.80
C LYS A 236 -5.70 3.80 12.92
N LEU A 237 -5.61 3.65 11.61
CA LEU A 237 -6.23 4.55 10.64
C LEU A 237 -7.71 4.16 10.51
N TYR A 238 -8.61 5.09 10.82
CA TYR A 238 -10.05 4.91 10.74
C TYR A 238 -10.63 5.56 9.49
N PHE A 239 -11.72 4.98 8.97
CA PHE A 239 -12.49 5.47 7.85
C PHE A 239 -13.95 5.63 8.26
N TYR A 240 -14.42 6.86 8.41
CA TYR A 240 -15.75 7.20 8.90
C TYR A 240 -16.63 7.77 7.79
N ASP A 241 -17.91 7.45 7.82
CA ASP A 241 -18.93 8.09 7.00
C ASP A 241 -19.27 9.51 7.55
N GLN A 242 -20.19 10.21 6.88
CA GLN A 242 -20.63 11.55 7.30
C GLN A 242 -21.32 11.59 8.67
N ASN A 243 -21.76 10.46 9.18
CA ASN A 243 -22.37 10.32 10.53
C ASN A 243 -21.34 9.87 11.58
N HIS A 244 -20.04 9.91 11.24
CA HIS A 244 -18.94 9.45 12.09
C HIS A 244 -19.06 7.97 12.52
N LYS A 245 -19.65 7.14 11.65
CA LYS A 245 -19.68 5.69 11.81
C LYS A 245 -18.57 5.06 10.96
N GLU A 246 -17.81 4.13 11.55
CA GLU A 246 -16.76 3.40 10.80
C GLU A 246 -17.38 2.66 9.61
N ILE A 247 -16.81 2.89 8.43
CA ILE A 247 -17.30 2.32 7.16
C ILE A 247 -16.89 0.85 7.10
N PRO A 248 -17.85 -0.10 7.00
CA PRO A 248 -17.51 -1.50 6.80
C PRO A 248 -17.04 -1.75 5.37
N PHE A 249 -16.03 -2.59 5.18
CA PHE A 249 -15.52 -2.99 3.88
C PHE A 249 -16.16 -4.30 3.41
N VAL A 250 -16.26 -4.46 2.09
CA VAL A 250 -16.57 -5.76 1.50
C VAL A 250 -15.40 -6.71 1.74
N SER A 251 -15.68 -7.95 2.12
CA SER A 251 -14.63 -8.96 2.32
C SER A 251 -13.76 -9.10 1.07
N GLY A 252 -12.45 -8.99 1.24
CA GLY A 252 -11.45 -8.96 0.17
C GLY A 252 -10.43 -7.85 0.39
N SER A 253 -9.60 -7.60 -0.60
CA SER A 253 -8.53 -6.61 -0.51
C SER A 253 -9.06 -5.17 -0.45
N ILE A 254 -8.25 -4.31 0.18
CA ILE A 254 -8.48 -2.87 0.31
C ILE A 254 -7.30 -2.14 -0.33
N TRP A 255 -7.58 -1.21 -1.23
CA TRP A 255 -6.56 -0.36 -1.82
C TRP A 255 -6.78 1.10 -1.43
N VAL A 256 -5.80 1.68 -0.73
CA VAL A 256 -5.82 3.07 -0.25
C VAL A 256 -4.91 3.91 -1.13
N GLU A 257 -5.50 4.73 -1.95
CA GLU A 257 -4.84 5.75 -2.76
C GLU A 257 -4.79 7.04 -1.95
N ILE A 258 -3.59 7.46 -1.54
CA ILE A 258 -3.39 8.69 -0.77
C ILE A 258 -3.19 9.84 -1.73
N ASP A 259 -4.25 10.63 -1.90
CA ASP A 259 -4.36 11.77 -2.78
C ASP A 259 -3.91 13.03 -2.04
N ALA A 260 -2.63 13.38 -2.16
CA ALA A 260 -2.00 14.47 -1.42
C ALA A 260 -1.81 15.71 -2.32
N HIS A 261 -2.31 16.86 -1.87
CA HIS A 261 -2.27 18.16 -2.58
C HIS A 261 -1.65 19.26 -1.74
#